data_fafcd85361503dda370572aa6b036139
#
_entry.id   fafcd85361503dda370572aa6b036139
#
_cell.length_a   1.000
_cell.length_b   1.000
_cell.length_c   1.000
_cell.angle_alpha   90.00
_cell.angle_beta   90.00
_cell.angle_gamma   90.00
#
_symmetry.space_group_name_H-M   'P 1'
#
loop_
_entity.id
_entity.type
_entity.pdbx_description
1 polymer ?
#
loop_
_entity_poly.entity_id
_entity_poly.type
_entity_poly.pdbx_seq_one_letter_code
_entity_poly.pdbx_strand_id
1 'polypeptide(L)'
;MMLAKLKSLVFIDTLNFELSDATASSLRAVLKDDKGKVCSMFETEVEPAQKSFCWNGLNDLPYGVYTLELSDGKEEQFMRLVKRI
;
A
#
# COMPACT_ATOMS: atom_id res chain seq x y z
N MET A 1 -10.64 -11.51 -0.49
CA MET A 1 -11.04 -10.47 -1.45
C MET A 1 -9.91 -9.48 -1.63
N MET A 2 -9.72 -8.98 -2.84
CA MET A 2 -8.66 -8.02 -3.14
C MET A 2 -9.16 -6.60 -2.92
N LEU A 3 -8.45 -5.82 -2.11
CA LEU A 3 -8.80 -4.43 -1.82
C LEU A 3 -8.26 -3.49 -2.88
N ALA A 4 -7.05 -3.77 -3.36
CA ALA A 4 -6.40 -2.93 -4.35
C ALA A 4 -5.35 -3.73 -5.09
N LYS A 5 -4.93 -3.20 -6.25
CA LYS A 5 -3.81 -3.72 -7.02
C LYS A 5 -2.74 -2.66 -7.10
N LEU A 6 -1.50 -3.07 -7.17
CA LEU A 6 -0.39 -2.17 -7.45
C LEU A 6 -0.03 -2.28 -8.92
N LYS A 7 0.27 -1.14 -9.54
CA LYS A 7 0.71 -1.13 -10.93
C LYS A 7 2.08 -1.78 -11.08
N SER A 8 2.90 -1.75 -10.03
CA SER A 8 4.19 -2.40 -10.01
C SER A 8 4.49 -2.86 -8.60
N LEU A 9 5.16 -4.01 -8.48
CA LEU A 9 5.64 -4.51 -7.18
C LEU A 9 7.06 -3.99 -6.86
N VAL A 10 7.63 -3.20 -7.77
CA VAL A 10 8.92 -2.54 -7.58
C VAL A 10 8.65 -1.04 -7.51
N PHE A 11 9.19 -0.37 -6.50
CA PHE A 11 8.95 1.06 -6.33
C PHE A 11 10.23 1.79 -5.94
N ILE A 12 10.25 3.09 -6.18
CA ILE A 12 11.36 3.95 -5.81
C ILE A 12 10.92 4.91 -4.71
N ASP A 13 9.91 5.73 -4.97
CA ASP A 13 9.43 6.72 -4.01
C ASP A 13 7.90 6.75 -3.88
N THR A 14 7.19 6.06 -4.75
CA THR A 14 5.74 6.16 -4.85
C THR A 14 5.13 4.78 -5.11
N LEU A 15 4.04 4.50 -4.44
CA LEU A 15 3.21 3.34 -4.74
C LEU A 15 1.90 3.82 -5.36
N ASN A 16 1.53 3.24 -6.50
CA ASN A 16 0.31 3.57 -7.21
C ASN A 16 -0.68 2.42 -7.08
N PHE A 17 -1.82 2.72 -6.49
CA PHE A 17 -2.85 1.74 -6.21
C PHE A 17 -4.02 1.89 -7.16
N GLU A 18 -4.55 0.77 -7.63
CA GLU A 18 -5.83 0.70 -8.30
C GLU A 18 -6.81 0.09 -7.31
N LEU A 19 -7.85 0.85 -6.96
CA LEU A 19 -8.79 0.44 -5.94
C LEU A 19 -9.85 -0.49 -6.51
N SER A 20 -10.25 -1.46 -5.70
CA SER A 20 -11.33 -2.36 -6.02
C SER A 20 -12.67 -1.66 -5.79
N ASP A 21 -13.70 -2.03 -6.55
CA ASP A 21 -15.05 -1.53 -6.34
C ASP A 21 -15.60 -1.91 -4.98
N ALA A 22 -15.06 -2.94 -4.35
CA ALA A 22 -15.50 -3.40 -3.04
C ALA A 22 -14.74 -2.72 -1.90
N THR A 23 -13.84 -1.79 -2.18
CA THR A 23 -13.10 -1.08 -1.15
C THR A 23 -14.06 -0.23 -0.32
N ALA A 24 -13.95 -0.33 0.99
CA ALA A 24 -14.77 0.44 1.90
C ALA A 24 -14.38 1.92 1.88
N SER A 25 -15.03 2.73 2.73
CA SER A 25 -14.82 4.17 2.73
C SER A 25 -13.45 4.61 3.27
N SER A 26 -12.70 3.71 3.87
CA SER A 26 -11.36 4.03 4.37
C SER A 26 -10.39 2.91 4.05
N LEU A 27 -9.11 3.27 3.93
CA LEU A 27 -8.06 2.32 3.64
C LEU A 27 -6.85 2.64 4.50
N ARG A 28 -6.30 1.61 5.13
CA ARG A 28 -5.08 1.72 5.91
C ARG A 28 -3.99 0.90 5.24
N ALA A 29 -2.81 1.50 5.09
CA ALA A 29 -1.65 0.86 4.49
C ALA A 29 -0.49 0.87 5.49
N VAL A 30 0.14 -0.28 5.68
CA VAL A 30 1.30 -0.43 6.56
C VAL A 30 2.40 -1.11 5.77
N LEU A 31 3.59 -0.50 5.79
CA LEU A 31 4.75 -1.02 5.09
C LEU A 31 5.74 -1.55 6.13
N LYS A 32 6.03 -2.85 6.07
CA LYS A 32 6.94 -3.50 7.00
C LYS A 32 8.16 -4.01 6.26
N ASP A 33 9.32 -3.97 6.93
CA ASP A 33 10.55 -4.52 6.36
C ASP A 33 10.55 -6.05 6.42
N ASP A 34 11.65 -6.68 6.01
CA ASP A 34 11.77 -8.13 5.98
C ASP A 34 11.84 -8.76 7.37
N LYS A 35 11.97 -7.95 8.42
CA LYS A 35 11.94 -8.40 9.80
C LYS A 35 10.61 -8.16 10.49
N GLY A 36 9.64 -7.61 9.76
CA GLY A 36 8.32 -7.33 10.29
C GLY A 36 8.20 -6.00 11.01
N LYS A 37 9.23 -5.15 10.93
CA LYS A 37 9.18 -3.84 11.56
C LYS A 37 8.42 -2.86 10.68
N VAL A 38 7.52 -2.10 11.30
CA VAL A 38 6.76 -1.07 10.58
C VAL A 38 7.70 0.07 10.21
N CYS A 39 7.83 0.33 8.92
CA CYS A 39 8.69 1.39 8.39
C CYS A 39 7.91 2.63 8.00
N SER A 40 6.66 2.46 7.58
CA SER A 40 5.79 3.57 7.23
C SER A 40 4.35 3.09 7.24
N MET A 41 3.43 4.01 7.45
CA MET A 41 2.00 3.69 7.42
C MET A 41 1.21 4.94 7.09
N PHE A 42 -0.01 4.75 6.57
CA PHE A 42 -0.93 5.85 6.41
C PHE A 42 -2.36 5.33 6.32
N GLU A 43 -3.30 6.23 6.60
CA GLU A 43 -4.72 5.96 6.46
C GLU A 43 -5.32 7.06 5.61
N THR A 44 -6.29 6.71 4.79
CA THR A 44 -6.99 7.68 3.98
C THR A 44 -8.45 7.29 3.85
N GLU A 45 -9.28 8.31 3.61
CA GLU A 45 -10.66 8.08 3.22
C GLU A 45 -10.71 7.84 1.73
N VAL A 46 -11.61 6.97 1.31
CA VAL A 46 -11.78 6.61 -0.09
C VAL A 46 -13.14 7.11 -0.55
N GLU A 47 -13.14 7.96 -1.59
CA GLU A 47 -14.38 8.47 -2.15
C GLU A 47 -15.13 7.34 -2.87
N PRO A 48 -16.48 7.38 -2.93
CA PRO A 48 -17.25 6.29 -3.53
C PRO A 48 -16.89 5.97 -4.98
N ALA A 49 -16.44 6.95 -5.74
CA ALA A 49 -16.06 6.73 -7.14
C ALA A 49 -14.56 6.73 -7.37
N GLN A 50 -13.77 6.77 -6.32
CA GLN A 50 -12.33 6.81 -6.44
C GLN A 50 -11.79 5.48 -6.94
N LYS A 51 -10.96 5.53 -7.99
CA LYS A 51 -10.42 4.33 -8.62
C LYS A 51 -8.94 4.11 -8.36
N SER A 52 -8.24 5.13 -7.88
CA SER A 52 -6.81 5.02 -7.63
C SER A 52 -6.35 6.03 -6.61
N PHE A 53 -5.18 5.80 -6.04
CA PHE A 53 -4.48 6.81 -5.27
C PHE A 53 -2.99 6.51 -5.27
N CYS A 54 -2.19 7.52 -4.90
CA CYS A 54 -0.74 7.41 -4.85
C CYS A 54 -0.26 7.63 -3.42
N TRP A 55 0.67 6.78 -2.98
CA TRP A 55 1.37 6.96 -1.71
C TRP A 55 2.78 7.45 -2.02
N ASN A 56 3.04 8.71 -1.71
CA ASN A 56 4.33 9.37 -1.97
C ASN A 56 5.20 9.39 -0.73
N GLY A 57 6.43 9.88 -0.90
CA GLY A 57 7.29 10.13 0.26
C GLY A 57 8.03 8.91 0.76
N LEU A 58 8.15 7.87 -0.05
CA LEU A 58 8.81 6.63 0.34
C LEU A 58 10.29 6.61 -0.03
N ASN A 59 10.81 7.72 -0.54
CA ASN A 59 12.18 7.80 -1.03
C ASN A 59 13.23 7.55 0.04
N ASP A 60 12.94 7.92 1.28
CA ASP A 60 13.90 7.79 2.39
C ASP A 60 14.01 6.39 2.96
N LEU A 61 13.17 5.46 2.53
CA LEU A 61 13.24 4.09 3.00
C LEU A 61 14.46 3.38 2.40
N PRO A 62 15.16 2.54 3.18
CA PRO A 62 16.22 1.71 2.61
C PRO A 62 15.68 0.81 1.50
N TYR A 63 16.49 0.53 0.50
CA TYR A 63 16.06 -0.43 -0.51
C TYR A 63 16.09 -1.86 0.07
N GLY A 64 15.26 -2.71 -0.50
CA GLY A 64 15.12 -4.08 -0.03
C GLY A 64 13.69 -4.57 -0.20
N VAL A 65 13.37 -5.67 0.47
CA VAL A 65 12.06 -6.31 0.38
C VAL A 65 11.17 -5.81 1.51
N TYR A 66 9.93 -5.48 1.15
CA TYR A 66 8.93 -5.00 2.10
C TYR A 66 7.66 -5.81 1.95
N THR A 67 6.88 -5.88 3.02
CA THR A 67 5.52 -6.40 3.00
C THR A 67 4.56 -5.24 3.20
N LEU A 68 3.62 -5.11 2.26
CA LEU A 68 2.57 -4.12 2.35
C LEU A 68 1.32 -4.79 2.88
N GLU A 69 0.76 -4.24 3.95
CA GLU A 69 -0.51 -4.70 4.52
C GLU A 69 -1.56 -3.64 4.27
N LEU A 70 -2.62 -4.02 3.57
CA LEU A 70 -3.76 -3.16 3.33
C LEU A 70 -4.94 -3.66 4.15
N SER A 71 -5.72 -2.74 4.70
CA SER A 71 -6.92 -3.08 5.46
C SER A 71 -7.96 -2.00 5.26
N ASP A 72 -9.22 -2.41 5.15
CA ASP A 72 -10.35 -1.49 5.10
C ASP A 72 -11.21 -1.56 6.37
N GLY A 73 -10.70 -2.23 7.41
CA GLY A 73 -11.43 -2.45 8.65
C GLY A 73 -12.18 -3.76 8.70
N LYS A 74 -12.38 -4.41 7.57
CA LYS A 74 -13.08 -5.71 7.48
C LYS A 74 -12.21 -6.78 6.87
N GLU A 75 -11.41 -6.41 5.88
CA GLU A 75 -10.56 -7.33 5.15
C GLU A 75 -9.13 -6.85 5.14
N GLU A 76 -8.22 -7.78 4.96
CA GLU A 76 -6.80 -7.49 4.88
C GLU A 76 -6.23 -8.11 3.62
N GLN A 77 -5.21 -7.46 3.07
CA GLN A 77 -4.51 -7.93 1.89
C GLN A 77 -3.03 -7.69 2.09
N PHE A 78 -2.21 -8.67 1.74
CA PHE A 78 -0.77 -8.60 1.94
C PHE A 78 -0.08 -8.74 0.60
N MET A 79 0.94 -7.91 0.35
CA MET A 79 1.72 -7.96 -0.88
C MET A 79 3.19 -7.78 -0.56
N ARG A 80 4.04 -8.48 -1.29
CA ARG A 80 5.48 -8.34 -1.15
C ARG A 80 6.00 -7.41 -2.24
N LEU A 81 6.80 -6.42 -1.82
CA LEU A 81 7.30 -5.38 -2.70
C LEU A 81 8.81 -5.30 -2.61
N VAL A 82 9.40 -4.64 -3.62
CA VAL A 82 10.84 -4.36 -3.63
C VAL A 82 11.04 -2.85 -3.78
N LYS A 83 11.79 -2.27 -2.84
CA LYS A 83 12.20 -0.86 -2.91
C LYS A 83 13.54 -0.77 -3.61
N ARG A 84 13.62 0.05 -4.62
CA ARG A 84 14.85 0.32 -5.39
C ARG A 84 15.26 1.77 -5.25
N ILE A 85 16.50 2.02 -5.64
CA ILE A 85 17.05 3.38 -5.68
C ILE A 85 16.63 4.08 -6.98
#